data_fe42be55ff30493c8908681b2dd01cf1
#
_entry.id   fe42be55ff30493c8908681b2dd01cf1
#
_cell.length_a   1.000
_cell.length_b   1.000
_cell.length_c   1.000
_cell.angle_alpha   90.00
_cell.angle_beta   90.00
_cell.angle_gamma   90.00
#
_symmetry.space_group_name_H-M   'P 1'
#
loop_
_entity.id
_entity.type
_entity.pdbx_description
1 polymer ?
#
loop_
_entity_poly.entity_id
_entity_poly.type
_entity_poly.pdbx_seq_one_letter_code
_entity_poly.pdbx_strand_id
1 'polypeptide(L)'
;MSLPVETRENYKYFHPIQTRWNDNDIYGHVNNVVYYAYFDTVVNMFMVDNAGFDPHNATAIGICPETHCNYHKPVAYPDRLEAGLRIGRLGNSSVRYEIAIFIYGDEEAAATGYFVHVFVDRVTRKPVTISKPIRCAMEAIVVDAVSSEFAEQ
;
A
#
# COMPACT_ATOMS: atom_id res chain seq x y z
N MET A 1 23.41 -1.69 8.54
CA MET A 1 22.61 -0.64 9.21
C MET A 1 21.13 -0.96 9.07
N SER A 2 20.45 -1.06 10.20
CA SER A 2 19.00 -1.19 10.16
C SER A 2 18.38 0.12 9.73
N LEU A 3 17.42 0.06 8.79
CA LEU A 3 16.60 1.22 8.46
C LEU A 3 15.79 1.62 9.69
N PRO A 4 15.57 2.92 9.93
CA PRO A 4 14.71 3.36 11.03
C PRO A 4 13.32 2.75 10.83
N VAL A 5 12.74 2.21 11.92
CA VAL A 5 11.42 1.61 11.87
C VAL A 5 10.37 2.73 11.79
N GLU A 6 9.47 2.61 10.82
CA GLU A 6 8.38 3.56 10.64
C GLU A 6 7.34 3.41 11.74
N THR A 7 6.71 4.52 12.11
CA THR A 7 5.66 4.56 13.12
C THR A 7 4.33 5.01 12.52
N ARG A 8 3.25 4.85 13.29
CA ARG A 8 1.88 5.17 12.84
C ARG A 8 1.73 6.62 12.38
N GLU A 9 2.41 7.56 13.04
CA GLU A 9 2.30 8.99 12.70
C GLU A 9 2.78 9.33 11.30
N ASN A 10 3.56 8.44 10.67
CA ASN A 10 4.09 8.63 9.33
C ASN A 10 3.10 8.27 8.22
N TYR A 11 1.93 7.72 8.57
CA TYR A 11 0.92 7.26 7.62
C TYR A 11 -0.39 8.04 7.81
N LYS A 12 -1.18 8.16 6.73
CA LYS A 12 -2.32 9.06 6.67
C LYS A 12 -3.68 8.34 6.61
N TYR A 13 -3.69 7.10 6.17
CA TYR A 13 -4.91 6.30 6.03
C TYR A 13 -4.64 4.92 6.60
N PHE A 14 -5.61 4.35 7.32
CA PHE A 14 -5.48 3.04 7.94
C PHE A 14 -6.68 2.17 7.58
N HIS A 15 -6.41 0.91 7.32
CA HIS A 15 -7.44 -0.08 7.04
C HIS A 15 -7.17 -1.33 7.89
N PRO A 16 -8.17 -1.86 8.60
CA PRO A 16 -7.97 -3.08 9.40
C PRO A 16 -7.76 -4.29 8.50
N ILE A 17 -6.84 -5.14 8.89
CA ILE A 17 -6.54 -6.40 8.21
C ILE A 17 -6.68 -7.52 9.23
N GLN A 18 -7.57 -8.47 8.96
CA GLN A 18 -7.69 -9.67 9.77
C GLN A 18 -6.82 -10.77 9.15
N THR A 19 -5.86 -11.27 9.94
CA THR A 19 -5.09 -12.46 9.51
C THR A 19 -6.03 -13.66 9.43
N ARG A 20 -5.70 -14.60 8.56
CA ARG A 20 -6.47 -15.83 8.35
C ARG A 20 -5.60 -17.03 8.69
N TRP A 21 -6.26 -18.14 9.05
CA TRP A 21 -5.56 -19.41 9.29
C TRP A 21 -4.60 -19.76 8.14
N ASN A 22 -5.06 -19.60 6.89
CA ASN A 22 -4.28 -19.92 5.70
C ASN A 22 -3.14 -18.94 5.40
N ASP A 23 -3.05 -17.81 6.12
CA ASP A 23 -1.97 -16.85 5.89
C ASP A 23 -0.65 -17.35 6.47
N ASN A 24 -0.68 -18.18 7.52
CA ASN A 24 0.52 -18.76 8.10
C ASN A 24 1.08 -19.88 7.22
N ASP A 25 2.41 -19.94 7.16
CA ASP A 25 3.10 -21.08 6.57
C ASP A 25 3.52 -22.10 7.64
N ILE A 26 4.28 -23.11 7.25
CA ILE A 26 4.73 -24.17 8.16
C ILE A 26 5.67 -23.68 9.26
N TYR A 27 6.23 -22.48 9.11
CA TYR A 27 7.10 -21.87 10.12
C TYR A 27 6.31 -21.13 11.20
N GLY A 28 4.99 -21.04 11.08
CA GLY A 28 4.12 -20.45 12.11
C GLY A 28 3.95 -18.94 12.01
N HIS A 29 4.37 -18.33 10.93
CA HIS A 29 4.21 -16.89 10.69
C HIS A 29 3.50 -16.66 9.35
N VAL A 30 2.92 -15.48 9.20
CA VAL A 30 2.33 -15.09 7.92
C VAL A 30 3.40 -15.19 6.84
N ASN A 31 3.07 -15.91 5.76
CA ASN A 31 3.98 -16.11 4.64
C ASN A 31 4.32 -14.77 3.99
N ASN A 32 5.58 -14.62 3.59
CA ASN A 32 6.09 -13.39 2.96
C ASN A 32 5.21 -12.88 1.82
N VAL A 33 4.69 -13.77 0.99
CA VAL A 33 3.87 -13.38 -0.18
C VAL A 33 2.51 -12.82 0.22
N VAL A 34 2.00 -13.17 1.39
CA VAL A 34 0.69 -12.71 1.86
C VAL A 34 0.69 -11.21 2.17
N TYR A 35 1.85 -10.65 2.55
CA TYR A 35 1.97 -9.22 2.82
C TYR A 35 1.58 -8.39 1.59
N TYR A 36 1.87 -8.86 0.39
CA TYR A 36 1.46 -8.17 -0.84
C TYR A 36 -0.06 -8.17 -1.03
N ALA A 37 -0.73 -9.22 -0.57
CA ALA A 37 -2.21 -9.23 -0.55
C ALA A 37 -2.76 -8.20 0.43
N TYR A 38 -2.11 -8.00 1.57
CA TYR A 38 -2.48 -6.95 2.53
C TYR A 38 -2.26 -5.57 1.94
N PHE A 39 -1.15 -5.37 1.24
CA PHE A 39 -0.85 -4.11 0.56
C PHE A 39 -1.90 -3.81 -0.50
N ASP A 40 -2.23 -4.80 -1.30
CA ASP A 40 -3.24 -4.66 -2.36
C ASP A 40 -4.60 -4.30 -1.77
N THR A 41 -4.95 -4.90 -0.65
CA THR A 41 -6.22 -4.64 0.05
C THR A 41 -6.32 -3.17 0.47
N VAL A 42 -5.30 -2.64 1.16
CA VAL A 42 -5.36 -1.25 1.65
C VAL A 42 -5.39 -0.25 0.51
N VAL A 43 -4.63 -0.48 -0.55
CA VAL A 43 -4.60 0.40 -1.72
C VAL A 43 -5.97 0.45 -2.39
N ASN A 44 -6.57 -0.71 -2.63
CA ASN A 44 -7.86 -0.78 -3.31
C ASN A 44 -9.00 -0.26 -2.42
N MET A 45 -9.00 -0.57 -1.14
CA MET A 45 -10.01 -0.04 -0.21
C MET A 45 -9.92 1.47 -0.09
N PHE A 46 -8.71 2.02 -0.11
CA PHE A 46 -8.52 3.47 -0.13
C PHE A 46 -9.19 4.10 -1.36
N MET A 47 -8.95 3.53 -2.54
CA MET A 47 -9.55 4.07 -3.77
C MET A 47 -11.07 3.92 -3.78
N VAL A 48 -11.58 2.79 -3.33
CA VAL A 48 -13.03 2.55 -3.25
C VAL A 48 -13.68 3.53 -2.28
N ASP A 49 -13.14 3.65 -1.06
CA ASP A 49 -13.75 4.43 0.00
C ASP A 49 -13.60 5.95 -0.20
N ASN A 50 -12.49 6.40 -0.79
CA ASN A 50 -12.16 7.82 -0.86
C ASN A 50 -12.28 8.44 -2.25
N ALA A 51 -12.31 7.62 -3.31
CA ALA A 51 -12.39 8.11 -4.68
C ALA A 51 -13.59 7.55 -5.45
N GLY A 52 -14.40 6.71 -4.83
CA GLY A 52 -15.52 6.06 -5.50
C GLY A 52 -15.10 5.14 -6.64
N PHE A 53 -13.89 4.60 -6.56
CA PHE A 53 -13.36 3.70 -7.60
C PHE A 53 -14.17 2.42 -7.68
N ASP A 54 -14.57 2.05 -8.89
CA ASP A 54 -15.26 0.79 -9.16
C ASP A 54 -14.34 -0.11 -9.98
N PRO A 55 -13.70 -1.13 -9.34
CA PRO A 55 -12.74 -1.99 -10.03
C PRO A 55 -13.35 -2.80 -11.17
N HIS A 56 -14.66 -3.02 -11.17
CA HIS A 56 -15.34 -3.80 -12.20
C HIS A 56 -15.61 -3.00 -13.48
N ASN A 57 -15.91 -1.71 -13.34
CA ASN A 57 -16.39 -0.87 -14.44
C ASN A 57 -15.45 0.28 -14.83
N ALA A 58 -14.42 0.56 -14.04
CA ALA A 58 -13.50 1.64 -14.34
C ALA A 58 -12.83 1.45 -15.71
N THR A 59 -12.73 2.51 -16.49
CA THR A 59 -12.06 2.51 -17.79
C THR A 59 -10.55 2.51 -17.68
N ALA A 60 -10.03 3.01 -16.57
CA ALA A 60 -8.61 2.99 -16.24
C ALA A 60 -8.38 2.11 -15.01
N ILE A 61 -7.33 1.31 -15.07
CA ILE A 61 -6.92 0.42 -13.98
C ILE A 61 -5.44 0.63 -13.66
N GLY A 62 -5.05 0.34 -12.43
CA GLY A 62 -3.64 0.37 -12.03
C GLY A 62 -3.01 -0.99 -12.27
N ILE A 63 -1.86 -0.99 -12.95
CA ILE A 63 -0.99 -2.16 -13.03
C ILE A 63 0.23 -1.91 -12.16
N CYS A 64 0.82 -2.98 -11.61
CA CYS A 64 1.93 -2.87 -10.66
C CYS A 64 3.24 -3.36 -11.27
N PRO A 65 4.07 -2.46 -11.86
CA PRO A 65 5.36 -2.85 -12.41
C PRO A 65 6.44 -3.09 -11.37
N GLU A 66 6.26 -2.59 -10.15
CA GLU A 66 7.29 -2.69 -9.11
C GLU A 66 6.65 -2.77 -7.73
N THR A 67 7.19 -3.67 -6.90
CA THR A 67 6.77 -3.82 -5.51
C THR A 67 7.98 -4.19 -4.64
N HIS A 68 7.91 -3.80 -3.36
CA HIS A 68 8.98 -4.06 -2.40
C HIS A 68 8.40 -4.19 -0.99
N CYS A 69 8.99 -5.06 -0.18
CA CYS A 69 8.62 -5.22 1.22
C CYS A 69 9.85 -5.52 2.08
N ASN A 70 9.97 -4.79 3.17
CA ASN A 70 10.93 -5.05 4.23
C ASN A 70 10.18 -5.62 5.43
N TYR A 71 10.71 -6.69 6.01
CA TYR A 71 10.12 -7.39 7.14
C TYR A 71 10.92 -7.06 8.40
N HIS A 72 10.28 -6.42 9.38
CA HIS A 72 10.95 -5.97 10.62
C HIS A 72 10.71 -6.91 11.78
N LYS A 73 9.49 -7.47 11.89
CA LYS A 73 9.15 -8.48 12.89
C LYS A 73 8.03 -9.38 12.35
N PRO A 74 7.98 -10.64 12.79
CA PRO A 74 6.96 -11.56 12.30
C PRO A 74 5.56 -11.20 12.81
N VAL A 75 4.56 -11.51 12.00
CA VAL A 75 3.16 -11.52 12.42
C VAL A 75 2.62 -12.91 12.17
N ALA A 76 1.57 -13.29 12.88
CA ALA A 76 1.00 -14.63 12.79
C ALA A 76 -0.51 -14.57 13.06
N TYR A 77 -1.27 -15.46 12.42
CA TYR A 77 -2.66 -15.66 12.81
C TYR A 77 -2.69 -16.11 14.29
N PRO A 78 -3.54 -15.61 15.15
CA PRO A 78 -4.70 -14.76 14.89
C PRO A 78 -4.48 -13.26 15.13
N ASP A 79 -3.29 -12.74 14.93
CA ASP A 79 -3.02 -11.31 15.11
C ASP A 79 -4.02 -10.47 14.30
N ARG A 80 -4.44 -9.35 14.89
CA ARG A 80 -5.20 -8.32 14.20
C ARG A 80 -4.23 -7.27 13.74
N LEU A 81 -4.31 -6.90 12.47
CA LEU A 81 -3.38 -5.97 11.85
C LEU A 81 -4.10 -4.72 11.37
N GLU A 82 -3.34 -3.66 11.18
CA GLU A 82 -3.77 -2.46 10.47
C GLU A 82 -2.73 -2.14 9.42
N ALA A 83 -3.20 -1.85 8.19
CA ALA A 83 -2.34 -1.39 7.13
C ALA A 83 -2.43 0.13 7.04
N GLY A 84 -1.28 0.79 7.16
CA GLY A 84 -1.15 2.23 6.98
C GLY A 84 -0.74 2.54 5.56
N LEU A 85 -1.26 3.64 5.01
CA LEU A 85 -1.04 4.06 3.63
C LEU A 85 -0.70 5.54 3.59
N ARG A 86 0.27 5.87 2.73
CA ARG A 86 0.59 7.24 2.33
C ARG A 86 1.03 7.21 0.87
N ILE A 87 0.98 8.35 0.21
CA ILE A 87 1.48 8.49 -1.16
C ILE A 87 2.85 9.14 -1.08
N GLY A 88 3.88 8.41 -1.55
CA GLY A 88 5.25 8.92 -1.57
C GLY A 88 5.56 9.73 -2.82
N ARG A 89 4.90 9.43 -3.93
CA ARG A 89 5.07 10.14 -5.19
C ARG A 89 3.81 10.03 -6.03
N LEU A 90 3.39 11.15 -6.59
CA LEU A 90 2.21 11.21 -7.46
C LEU A 90 2.62 11.82 -8.79
N GLY A 91 2.68 11.01 -9.84
CA GLY A 91 2.99 11.43 -11.20
C GLY A 91 1.74 11.67 -12.03
N ASN A 92 1.92 11.84 -13.33
CA ASN A 92 0.79 12.04 -14.24
C ASN A 92 -0.07 10.77 -14.38
N SER A 93 0.56 9.62 -14.62
CA SER A 93 -0.10 8.32 -14.75
C SER A 93 0.38 7.31 -13.71
N SER A 94 1.44 7.62 -12.96
CA SER A 94 2.04 6.72 -11.98
C SER A 94 1.86 7.24 -10.56
N VAL A 95 1.87 6.32 -9.61
CA VAL A 95 1.78 6.62 -8.19
C VAL A 95 2.64 5.63 -7.42
N ARG A 96 3.32 6.12 -6.38
CA ARG A 96 4.02 5.26 -5.43
C ARG A 96 3.23 5.25 -4.13
N TYR A 97 2.60 4.12 -3.85
CA TYR A 97 1.93 3.87 -2.57
C TYR A 97 2.98 3.35 -1.58
N GLU A 98 3.09 3.99 -0.43
CA GLU A 98 3.94 3.51 0.67
C GLU A 98 3.05 2.96 1.77
N ILE A 99 3.35 1.73 2.18
CA ILE A 99 2.44 0.92 3.02
C ILE A 99 3.21 0.35 4.20
N ALA A 100 2.57 0.32 5.35
CA ALA A 100 3.12 -0.33 6.54
C ALA A 100 2.07 -1.24 7.16
N ILE A 101 2.53 -2.38 7.68
CA ILE A 101 1.69 -3.30 8.43
C ILE A 101 2.02 -3.16 9.91
N PHE A 102 1.00 -2.89 10.71
CA PHE A 102 1.10 -2.77 12.16
C PHE A 102 0.30 -3.86 12.84
N ILE A 103 0.84 -4.45 13.88
CA ILE A 103 0.04 -5.26 14.81
C ILE A 103 -0.83 -4.28 15.59
N TYR A 104 -2.11 -4.61 15.76
CA TYR A 104 -3.04 -3.74 16.47
C TYR A 104 -2.49 -3.35 17.84
N GLY A 105 -2.43 -2.05 18.12
CA GLY A 105 -1.89 -1.51 19.37
C GLY A 105 -0.39 -1.19 19.36
N ASP A 106 0.36 -1.68 18.36
CA ASP A 106 1.78 -1.38 18.26
C ASP A 106 2.03 -0.06 17.52
N GLU A 107 3.00 0.71 18.00
CA GLU A 107 3.40 1.97 17.36
C GLU A 107 4.36 1.76 16.18
N GLU A 108 5.20 0.73 16.24
CA GLU A 108 6.19 0.45 15.22
C GLU A 108 5.67 -0.56 14.21
N ALA A 109 6.00 -0.32 12.93
CA ALA A 109 5.60 -1.21 11.84
C ALA A 109 6.26 -2.59 11.95
N ALA A 110 5.48 -3.64 11.69
CA ALA A 110 6.00 -4.99 11.54
C ALA A 110 6.61 -5.22 10.15
N ALA A 111 6.09 -4.51 9.14
CA ALA A 111 6.61 -4.55 7.78
C ALA A 111 6.35 -3.21 7.11
N THR A 112 7.21 -2.84 6.17
CA THR A 112 7.05 -1.63 5.34
C THR A 112 7.37 -1.96 3.90
N GLY A 113 6.72 -1.27 2.98
CA GLY A 113 6.98 -1.50 1.58
C GLY A 113 6.31 -0.48 0.70
N TYR A 114 6.32 -0.75 -0.60
CA TYR A 114 5.67 0.12 -1.55
C TYR A 114 5.17 -0.65 -2.77
N PHE A 115 4.15 -0.08 -3.39
CA PHE A 115 3.68 -0.44 -4.73
C PHE A 115 3.85 0.77 -5.62
N VAL A 116 4.42 0.57 -6.79
CA VAL A 116 4.34 1.54 -7.88
C VAL A 116 3.23 1.06 -8.81
N HIS A 117 2.21 1.90 -9.04
CA HIS A 117 1.16 1.61 -10.00
C HIS A 117 1.25 2.59 -11.15
N VAL A 118 0.97 2.10 -12.36
CA VAL A 118 0.77 2.92 -13.54
C VAL A 118 -0.67 2.72 -13.98
N PHE A 119 -1.42 3.82 -14.10
CA PHE A 119 -2.79 3.76 -14.59
C PHE A 119 -2.77 3.64 -16.10
N VAL A 120 -3.48 2.64 -16.59
CA VAL A 120 -3.57 2.32 -18.01
C VAL A 120 -5.05 2.21 -18.40
N ASP A 121 -5.31 2.45 -19.69
CA ASP A 121 -6.60 2.13 -20.25
C ASP A 121 -6.84 0.62 -20.16
N ARG A 122 -8.01 0.22 -19.68
CA ARG A 122 -8.34 -1.18 -19.45
C ARG A 122 -8.24 -2.03 -20.71
N VAL A 123 -8.57 -1.45 -21.86
CA VAL A 123 -8.62 -2.18 -23.13
C VAL A 123 -7.28 -2.10 -23.87
N THR A 124 -6.76 -0.88 -24.08
CA THR A 124 -5.54 -0.67 -24.87
C THR A 124 -4.26 -0.94 -24.09
N ARG A 125 -4.34 -0.91 -22.76
CA ARG A 125 -3.21 -1.08 -21.85
C ARG A 125 -2.14 0.03 -21.95
N LYS A 126 -2.47 1.14 -22.59
CA LYS A 126 -1.59 2.30 -22.67
C LYS A 126 -1.75 3.20 -21.46
N PRO A 127 -0.67 3.83 -20.97
CA PRO A 127 -0.76 4.75 -19.85
C PRO A 127 -1.76 5.88 -20.10
N VAL A 128 -2.53 6.21 -19.04
CA VAL A 128 -3.49 7.31 -19.06
C VAL A 128 -3.27 8.18 -17.83
N THR A 129 -3.71 9.44 -17.93
CA THR A 129 -3.66 10.36 -16.79
C THR A 129 -4.57 9.86 -15.68
N ILE A 130 -4.08 9.91 -14.44
CA ILE A 130 -4.88 9.56 -13.25
C ILE A 130 -6.11 10.48 -13.22
N SER A 131 -7.29 9.87 -13.06
CA SER A 131 -8.55 10.62 -13.05
C SER A 131 -8.60 11.62 -11.90
N LYS A 132 -9.36 12.70 -12.09
CA LYS A 132 -9.45 13.76 -11.09
C LYS A 132 -9.93 13.28 -9.71
N PRO A 133 -10.98 12.45 -9.59
CA PRO A 133 -11.43 11.96 -8.28
C PRO A 133 -10.35 11.17 -7.55
N ILE A 134 -9.64 10.30 -8.28
CA ILE A 134 -8.55 9.50 -7.70
C ILE A 134 -7.38 10.40 -7.31
N ARG A 135 -7.00 11.33 -8.19
CA ARG A 135 -5.92 12.28 -7.91
C ARG A 135 -6.21 13.13 -6.67
N CYS A 136 -7.42 13.65 -6.54
CA CYS A 136 -7.81 14.44 -5.37
C CYS A 136 -7.71 13.64 -4.08
N ALA A 137 -8.17 12.38 -4.10
CA ALA A 137 -8.04 11.50 -2.93
C ALA A 137 -6.58 11.24 -2.58
N MET A 138 -5.74 10.99 -3.57
CA MET A 138 -4.31 10.74 -3.37
C MET A 138 -3.57 11.98 -2.85
N GLU A 139 -3.89 13.16 -3.36
CA GLU A 139 -3.26 14.42 -2.92
C GLU A 139 -3.48 14.66 -1.42
N ALA A 140 -4.60 14.20 -0.88
CA ALA A 140 -4.91 14.35 0.55
C ALA A 140 -3.98 13.54 1.46
N ILE A 141 -3.32 12.52 0.93
CA ILE A 141 -2.42 11.65 1.71
C ILE A 141 -0.99 11.62 1.18
N VAL A 142 -0.63 12.57 0.32
CA VAL A 142 0.76 12.73 -0.11
C VAL A 142 1.59 13.23 1.07
N VAL A 143 2.79 12.67 1.21
CA VAL A 143 3.76 13.11 2.23
C VAL A 143 4.91 13.83 1.56
N ASP A 144 5.33 14.93 2.18
CA ASP A 144 6.42 15.76 1.69
C ASP A 144 7.79 15.22 2.13
N ALA A 145 8.82 15.62 1.43
CA ALA A 145 10.24 15.64 1.81
C ALA A 145 10.88 14.31 2.26
N VAL A 146 10.25 13.49 3.12
CA VAL A 146 10.83 12.22 3.61
C VAL A 146 10.89 11.18 2.49
N SER A 147 9.99 11.29 1.53
CA SER A 147 9.91 10.39 0.39
C SER A 147 10.89 10.73 -0.73
N SER A 148 11.46 11.95 -0.76
CA SER A 148 12.38 12.37 -1.81
C SER A 148 13.74 11.67 -1.75
N GLU A 149 14.17 11.27 -0.57
CA GLU A 149 15.44 10.55 -0.40
C GLU A 149 15.35 9.10 -0.91
N PHE A 150 14.16 8.53 -0.96
CA PHE A 150 13.95 7.17 -1.47
C PHE A 150 13.54 7.13 -2.94
N ALA A 151 13.15 8.25 -3.50
CA ALA A 151 12.69 8.33 -4.89
C ALA A 151 13.82 8.29 -5.92
N GLU A 152 15.08 8.51 -5.50
CA GLU A 152 16.26 8.51 -6.36
C GLU A 152 16.97 7.14 -6.39
N GLN A 153 16.47 6.16 -5.67
CA GLN A 153 16.97 4.80 -5.68
C GLN A 153 15.99 3.87 -6.36
#